data_7283cdd6bffbf893ac06342ddbf6c87e
#
_entry.id   7283cdd6bffbf893ac06342ddbf6c87e
#
_cell.length_a   1.000
_cell.length_b   1.000
_cell.length_c   1.000
_cell.angle_alpha   90.00
_cell.angle_beta   90.00
_cell.angle_gamma   90.00
#
_symmetry.space_group_name_H-M   'P 1'
#
loop_
_entity.id
_entity.type
_entity.pdbx_description
1 polymer ?
#
loop_
_entity_poly.entity_id
_entity_poly.type
_entity_poly.pdbx_seq_one_letter_code
_entity_poly.pdbx_strand_id
1 'polypeptide(L)'
;AEQVEKTLGDLINQGFLVEEWGILYPTPRGRLVMNYGLSSRSAVRLNEYVTSPRSEPPHALEWLALVSDLEEMAGQYVPVTRNDILTHAWTRALKRRVEEAGLSEAAFLGGLLATPARIRPEHHAAFKKALLLQDWIQGKPVLQIEKRYGVYAGAAQRLAEEASWLTGCLAETAGAQAWIAEWIKHLLVLKD
;
A
#
# COMPACT_ATOMS: atom_id res chain seq x y z
N ALA A 1 -2.09 -31.36 18.84
CA ALA A 1 -2.57 -31.83 17.54
C ALA A 1 -3.73 -30.97 17.06
N GLU A 2 -4.85 -30.91 17.78
CA GLU A 2 -6.09 -30.21 17.41
C GLU A 2 -5.89 -28.73 17.04
N GLN A 3 -5.08 -27.98 17.79
CA GLN A 3 -4.82 -26.56 17.52
C GLN A 3 -3.99 -26.36 16.23
N VAL A 4 -3.06 -27.29 15.92
CA VAL A 4 -2.28 -27.25 14.69
C VAL A 4 -3.15 -27.53 13.47
N GLU A 5 -4.01 -28.55 13.57
CA GLU A 5 -4.97 -28.89 12.51
C GLU A 5 -5.94 -27.75 12.22
N LYS A 6 -6.46 -27.11 13.27
CA LYS A 6 -7.30 -25.92 13.12
C LYS A 6 -6.55 -24.79 12.41
N THR A 7 -5.33 -24.46 12.84
CA THR A 7 -4.52 -23.40 12.22
C THR A 7 -4.22 -23.69 10.76
N LEU A 8 -3.89 -24.95 10.43
CA LEU A 8 -3.67 -25.35 9.03
C LEU A 8 -4.95 -25.22 8.19
N GLY A 9 -6.09 -25.67 8.75
CA GLY A 9 -7.39 -25.47 8.10
C GLY A 9 -7.71 -24.00 7.85
N ASP A 10 -7.44 -23.12 8.81
CA ASP A 10 -7.63 -21.67 8.66
C ASP A 10 -6.72 -21.09 7.56
N LEU A 11 -5.46 -21.50 7.47
CA LEU A 11 -4.52 -21.06 6.44
C LEU A 11 -4.92 -21.53 5.03
N ILE A 12 -5.45 -22.75 4.91
CA ILE A 12 -5.99 -23.29 3.65
C ILE A 12 -7.24 -22.49 3.26
N ASN A 13 -8.18 -22.31 4.18
CA ASN A 13 -9.43 -21.57 3.94
C ASN A 13 -9.17 -20.11 3.56
N GLN A 14 -8.14 -19.48 4.11
CA GLN A 14 -7.72 -18.14 3.78
C GLN A 14 -6.87 -18.06 2.49
N GLY A 15 -6.58 -19.21 1.88
CA GLY A 15 -5.84 -19.30 0.63
C GLY A 15 -4.33 -18.98 0.75
N PHE A 16 -3.74 -19.21 1.92
CA PHE A 16 -2.27 -19.14 2.09
C PHE A 16 -1.59 -20.44 1.74
N LEU A 17 -2.27 -21.56 1.97
CA LEU A 17 -1.81 -22.91 1.64
C LEU A 17 -2.80 -23.59 0.72
N VAL A 18 -2.32 -24.52 -0.07
CA VAL A 18 -3.10 -25.48 -0.84
C VAL A 18 -2.58 -26.89 -0.50
N GLU A 19 -3.52 -27.82 -0.36
CA GLU A 19 -3.19 -29.23 -0.17
C GLU A 19 -3.36 -29.99 -1.48
N GLU A 20 -2.28 -30.63 -1.92
CA GLU A 20 -2.26 -31.48 -3.10
C GLU A 20 -1.62 -32.81 -2.72
N TRP A 21 -2.35 -33.90 -2.87
CA TRP A 21 -1.89 -35.27 -2.59
C TRP A 21 -1.39 -35.47 -1.14
N GLY A 22 -2.00 -34.77 -0.18
CA GLY A 22 -1.61 -34.81 1.24
C GLY A 22 -0.36 -34.00 1.57
N ILE A 23 0.14 -33.18 0.64
CA ILE A 23 1.27 -32.28 0.83
C ILE A 23 0.76 -30.84 0.80
N LEU A 24 1.24 -30.03 1.73
CA LEU A 24 0.90 -28.62 1.82
C LEU A 24 1.90 -27.77 1.03
N TYR A 25 1.39 -26.92 0.15
CA TYR A 25 2.19 -25.99 -0.63
C TYR A 25 1.75 -24.54 -0.36
N PRO A 26 2.70 -23.60 -0.28
CA PRO A 26 2.34 -22.18 -0.19
C PRO A 26 1.81 -21.68 -1.53
N THR A 27 0.66 -21.01 -1.50
CA THR A 27 0.13 -20.26 -2.64
C THR A 27 0.97 -19.00 -2.91
N PRO A 28 0.75 -18.24 -4.00
CA PRO A 28 1.37 -16.92 -4.19
C PRO A 28 1.16 -15.99 -2.98
N ARG A 29 -0.03 -15.99 -2.39
CA ARG A 29 -0.35 -15.26 -1.16
C ARG A 29 0.45 -15.76 0.04
N GLY A 30 0.58 -17.08 0.21
CA GLY A 30 1.39 -17.68 1.26
C GLY A 30 2.88 -17.36 1.13
N ARG A 31 3.39 -17.29 -0.09
CA ARG A 31 4.78 -16.89 -0.35
C ARG A 31 5.07 -15.45 0.04
N LEU A 32 4.11 -14.52 -0.11
CA LEU A 32 4.27 -13.14 0.39
C LEU A 32 4.54 -13.10 1.89
N VAL A 33 3.77 -13.86 2.67
CA VAL A 33 3.97 -13.95 4.12
C VAL A 33 5.29 -14.65 4.46
N MET A 34 5.55 -15.79 3.83
CA MET A 34 6.70 -16.66 4.16
C MET A 34 8.04 -16.02 3.76
N ASN A 35 8.14 -15.45 2.57
CA ASN A 35 9.42 -14.95 2.03
C ASN A 35 9.73 -13.52 2.49
N TYR A 36 8.71 -12.70 2.71
CA TYR A 36 8.87 -11.27 2.99
C TYR A 36 8.43 -10.87 4.39
N GLY A 37 7.85 -11.77 5.15
CA GLY A 37 7.39 -11.47 6.50
C GLY A 37 6.21 -10.50 6.54
N LEU A 38 5.45 -10.39 5.45
CA LEU A 38 4.25 -9.56 5.43
C LEU A 38 3.20 -10.11 6.38
N SER A 39 2.42 -9.23 6.99
CA SER A 39 1.24 -9.66 7.74
C SER A 39 0.26 -10.37 6.80
N SER A 40 -0.49 -11.33 7.33
CA SER A 40 -1.50 -12.04 6.55
C SER A 40 -2.53 -11.07 5.95
N ARG A 41 -2.88 -10.03 6.68
CA ARG A 41 -3.82 -8.99 6.24
C ARG A 41 -3.28 -8.18 5.06
N SER A 42 -2.03 -7.76 5.14
CA SER A 42 -1.37 -7.05 4.03
C SER A 42 -1.23 -7.93 2.80
N ALA A 43 -0.83 -9.20 2.97
CA ALA A 43 -0.73 -10.16 1.87
C ALA A 43 -2.07 -10.41 1.16
N VAL A 44 -3.18 -10.50 1.92
CA VAL A 44 -4.54 -10.61 1.34
C VAL A 44 -4.86 -9.37 0.52
N ARG A 45 -4.71 -8.17 1.10
CA ARG A 45 -5.05 -6.90 0.43
C ARG A 45 -4.24 -6.69 -0.85
N LEU A 46 -2.93 -6.95 -0.79
CA LEU A 46 -2.05 -6.83 -1.95
C LEU A 46 -2.43 -7.81 -3.05
N ASN A 47 -2.64 -9.08 -2.70
CA ASN A 47 -3.02 -10.10 -3.67
C ASN A 47 -4.38 -9.78 -4.32
N GLU A 48 -5.38 -9.40 -3.55
CA GLU A 48 -6.69 -9.00 -4.08
C GLU A 48 -6.59 -7.82 -5.02
N TYR A 49 -5.78 -6.82 -4.66
CA TYR A 49 -5.57 -5.64 -5.49
C TYR A 49 -4.93 -5.99 -6.84
N VAL A 50 -3.89 -6.83 -6.83
CA VAL A 50 -3.15 -7.21 -8.05
C VAL A 50 -3.94 -8.17 -8.94
N THR A 51 -4.70 -9.10 -8.34
CA THR A 51 -5.50 -10.08 -9.08
C THR A 51 -6.86 -9.54 -9.53
N SER A 52 -7.25 -8.35 -9.07
CA SER A 52 -8.50 -7.71 -9.51
C SER A 52 -8.46 -7.45 -11.03
N PRO A 53 -9.51 -7.85 -11.78
CA PRO A 53 -9.58 -7.59 -13.21
C PRO A 53 -9.48 -6.10 -13.50
N ARG A 54 -8.51 -5.71 -14.34
CA ARG A 54 -8.28 -4.32 -14.76
C ARG A 54 -7.94 -4.28 -16.23
N SER A 55 -8.49 -3.29 -16.92
CA SER A 55 -8.15 -3.02 -18.32
C SER A 55 -6.83 -2.28 -18.46
N GLU A 56 -6.43 -1.53 -17.43
CA GLU A 56 -5.23 -0.69 -17.41
C GLU A 56 -4.44 -0.87 -16.11
N PRO A 57 -3.13 -0.58 -16.12
CA PRO A 57 -2.33 -0.54 -14.90
C PRO A 57 -2.93 0.43 -13.88
N PRO A 58 -2.82 0.13 -12.57
CA PRO A 58 -3.32 1.05 -11.56
C PRO A 58 -2.57 2.37 -11.60
N HIS A 59 -3.29 3.45 -11.34
CA HIS A 59 -2.65 4.76 -11.22
C HIS A 59 -1.75 4.82 -9.98
N ALA A 60 -0.64 5.52 -10.09
CA ALA A 60 0.34 5.70 -9.04
C ALA A 60 -0.23 6.04 -7.69
N LEU A 61 -1.07 7.04 -7.67
CA LEU A 61 -1.65 7.55 -6.43
C LEU A 61 -2.50 6.50 -5.72
N GLU A 62 -3.23 5.68 -6.47
CA GLU A 62 -4.04 4.59 -5.90
C GLU A 62 -3.15 3.52 -5.27
N TRP A 63 -2.09 3.12 -6.00
CA TRP A 63 -1.10 2.19 -5.50
C TRP A 63 -0.42 2.70 -4.23
N LEU A 64 0.07 3.95 -4.25
CA LEU A 64 0.72 4.55 -3.09
C LEU A 64 -0.23 4.67 -1.89
N ALA A 65 -1.52 4.94 -2.13
CA ALA A 65 -2.51 4.97 -1.06
C ALA A 65 -2.76 3.58 -0.47
N LEU A 66 -2.83 2.53 -1.30
CA LEU A 66 -2.93 1.15 -0.84
C LEU A 66 -1.73 0.75 0.02
N VAL A 67 -0.52 0.94 -0.51
CA VAL A 67 0.73 0.58 0.17
C VAL A 67 0.87 1.33 1.49
N SER A 68 0.55 2.63 1.50
CA SER A 68 0.63 3.47 2.70
C SER A 68 -0.33 3.06 3.84
N ASP A 69 -1.37 2.29 3.52
CA ASP A 69 -2.38 1.79 4.47
C ASP A 69 -2.13 0.33 4.88
N LEU A 70 -0.99 -0.25 4.52
CA LEU A 70 -0.59 -1.57 4.98
C LEU A 70 -0.02 -1.53 6.41
N GLU A 71 -0.10 -2.66 7.11
CA GLU A 71 0.37 -2.77 8.50
C GLU A 71 1.88 -2.49 8.63
N GLU A 72 2.67 -2.88 7.67
CA GLU A 72 4.12 -2.65 7.62
C GLU A 72 4.46 -1.15 7.59
N MET A 73 3.61 -0.35 6.94
CA MET A 73 3.78 1.11 6.90
C MET A 73 3.38 1.81 8.20
N ALA A 74 2.74 1.13 9.15
CA ALA A 74 2.32 1.72 10.42
C ALA A 74 3.52 2.23 11.25
N GLY A 75 4.69 1.58 11.14
CA GLY A 75 5.93 1.99 11.80
C GLY A 75 6.55 3.28 11.23
N GLN A 76 6.17 3.67 10.02
CA GLN A 76 6.66 4.89 9.36
C GLN A 76 5.84 6.09 9.82
N TYR A 77 6.38 6.80 10.83
CA TYR A 77 5.65 7.93 11.42
C TYR A 77 5.59 9.15 10.50
N VAL A 78 4.37 9.65 10.30
CA VAL A 78 4.09 10.94 9.66
C VAL A 78 3.13 11.70 10.58
N PRO A 79 3.44 12.94 11.02
CA PRO A 79 2.63 13.67 11.99
C PRO A 79 1.25 13.98 11.40
N VAL A 80 0.20 13.60 12.11
CA VAL A 80 -1.19 13.97 11.82
C VAL A 80 -1.76 14.61 13.07
N THR A 81 -2.19 15.85 12.96
CA THR A 81 -2.73 16.61 14.08
C THR A 81 -4.21 16.27 14.29
N ARG A 82 -4.71 16.53 15.50
CA ARG A 82 -6.15 16.42 15.77
C ARG A 82 -6.99 17.29 14.81
N ASN A 83 -6.47 18.47 14.47
CA ASN A 83 -7.13 19.38 13.51
C ASN A 83 -7.18 18.77 12.11
N ASP A 84 -6.13 18.07 11.65
CA ASP A 84 -6.13 17.39 10.35
C ASP A 84 -7.24 16.33 10.26
N ILE A 85 -7.46 15.60 11.36
CA ILE A 85 -8.51 14.59 11.45
C ILE A 85 -9.90 15.26 11.43
N LEU A 86 -10.14 16.24 12.29
CA LEU A 86 -11.42 16.93 12.40
C LEU A 86 -11.82 17.64 11.11
N THR A 87 -10.86 18.19 10.39
CA THR A 87 -11.09 18.90 9.13
C THR A 87 -11.01 17.99 7.91
N HIS A 88 -10.69 16.70 8.08
CA HIS A 88 -10.43 15.77 6.99
C HIS A 88 -9.40 16.31 5.97
N ALA A 89 -8.37 17.02 6.46
CA ALA A 89 -7.42 17.74 5.62
C ALA A 89 -6.76 16.85 4.57
N TRP A 90 -6.23 15.70 4.99
CA TRP A 90 -5.52 14.79 4.10
C TRP A 90 -6.45 14.00 3.17
N THR A 91 -7.66 13.67 3.61
CA THR A 91 -8.70 13.10 2.76
C THR A 91 -9.07 14.06 1.63
N ARG A 92 -9.33 15.34 1.96
CA ARG A 92 -9.64 16.36 0.96
C ARG A 92 -8.46 16.60 0.00
N ALA A 93 -7.23 16.60 0.52
CA ALA A 93 -6.05 16.75 -0.31
C ALA A 93 -5.89 15.56 -1.28
N LEU A 94 -6.15 14.33 -0.83
CA LEU A 94 -6.12 13.15 -1.68
C LEU A 94 -7.21 13.18 -2.74
N LYS A 95 -8.45 13.52 -2.36
CA LYS A 95 -9.56 13.68 -3.32
C LYS A 95 -9.24 14.65 -4.43
N ARG A 96 -8.70 15.82 -4.11
CA ARG A 96 -8.26 16.80 -5.11
C ARG A 96 -7.24 16.20 -6.09
N ARG A 97 -6.27 15.43 -5.58
CA ARG A 97 -5.28 14.78 -6.45
C ARG A 97 -5.89 13.68 -7.32
N VAL A 98 -6.90 12.96 -6.82
CA VAL A 98 -7.66 11.97 -7.58
C VAL A 98 -8.42 12.65 -8.71
N GLU A 99 -9.10 13.78 -8.44
CA GLU A 99 -9.79 14.61 -9.43
C GLU A 99 -8.81 15.19 -10.47
N GLU A 100 -7.69 15.79 -10.03
CA GLU A 100 -6.64 16.34 -10.90
C GLU A 100 -6.03 15.27 -11.83
N ALA A 101 -5.97 14.02 -11.38
CA ALA A 101 -5.51 12.87 -12.16
C ALA A 101 -6.61 12.28 -13.08
N GLY A 102 -7.82 12.82 -13.07
CA GLY A 102 -8.94 12.27 -13.85
C GLY A 102 -9.48 10.93 -13.35
N LEU A 103 -9.17 10.57 -12.09
CA LEU A 103 -9.58 9.31 -11.50
C LEU A 103 -10.96 9.41 -10.85
N SER A 104 -11.70 8.30 -10.83
CA SER A 104 -13.00 8.23 -10.16
C SER A 104 -12.85 7.97 -8.66
N GLU A 105 -13.38 8.85 -7.80
CA GLU A 105 -13.47 8.60 -6.36
C GLU A 105 -14.26 7.32 -6.04
N ALA A 106 -15.27 7.00 -6.85
CA ALA A 106 -16.09 5.80 -6.66
C ALA A 106 -15.33 4.51 -6.95
N ALA A 107 -14.32 4.56 -7.83
CA ALA A 107 -13.46 3.41 -8.15
C ALA A 107 -12.21 3.35 -7.25
N PHE A 108 -11.74 4.50 -6.76
CA PHE A 108 -10.49 4.59 -5.99
C PHE A 108 -10.52 3.73 -4.73
N LEU A 109 -9.63 2.75 -4.64
CA LEU A 109 -9.57 1.76 -3.55
C LEU A 109 -10.95 1.16 -3.19
N GLY A 110 -11.71 0.75 -4.21
CA GLY A 110 -13.02 0.15 -4.00
C GLY A 110 -14.03 1.12 -3.39
N GLY A 111 -13.95 2.39 -3.75
CA GLY A 111 -14.88 3.44 -3.31
C GLY A 111 -14.62 3.96 -1.90
N LEU A 112 -13.42 3.78 -1.37
CA LEU A 112 -13.06 4.28 -0.02
C LEU A 112 -13.26 5.79 0.09
N LEU A 113 -12.87 6.56 -0.93
CA LEU A 113 -13.00 8.01 -0.93
C LEU A 113 -14.45 8.49 -1.10
N ALA A 114 -15.27 7.74 -1.83
CA ALA A 114 -16.68 8.07 -2.05
C ALA A 114 -17.56 7.79 -0.82
N THR A 115 -17.06 7.05 0.16
CA THR A 115 -17.82 6.63 1.35
C THR A 115 -17.19 7.18 2.64
N PRO A 116 -17.48 8.44 3.04
CA PRO A 116 -16.84 9.08 4.20
C PRO A 116 -16.94 8.27 5.49
N ALA A 117 -18.03 7.55 5.71
CA ALA A 117 -18.23 6.70 6.89
C ALA A 117 -17.23 5.53 7.00
N ARG A 118 -16.55 5.15 5.92
CA ARG A 118 -15.51 4.12 5.89
C ARG A 118 -14.12 4.68 6.22
N ILE A 119 -13.96 6.01 6.25
CA ILE A 119 -12.68 6.66 6.52
C ILE A 119 -12.46 6.69 8.03
N ARG A 120 -11.46 5.94 8.47
CA ARG A 120 -11.06 5.84 9.87
C ARG A 120 -9.89 6.77 10.17
N PRO A 121 -9.59 7.08 11.46
CA PRO A 121 -8.47 7.97 11.83
C PRO A 121 -7.12 7.55 11.23
N GLU A 122 -6.82 6.25 11.16
CA GLU A 122 -5.59 5.73 10.57
C GLU A 122 -5.44 6.04 9.08
N HIS A 123 -6.54 6.12 8.34
CA HIS A 123 -6.50 6.47 6.92
C HIS A 123 -5.93 7.88 6.67
N HIS A 124 -6.08 8.83 7.63
CA HIS A 124 -5.50 10.16 7.46
C HIS A 124 -3.97 10.13 7.37
N ALA A 125 -3.31 9.27 8.16
CA ALA A 125 -1.87 9.07 8.08
C ALA A 125 -1.48 8.37 6.76
N ALA A 126 -2.22 7.35 6.34
CA ALA A 126 -2.00 6.66 5.08
C ALA A 126 -2.14 7.61 3.88
N PHE A 127 -3.17 8.44 3.85
CA PHE A 127 -3.39 9.42 2.78
C PHE A 127 -2.29 10.48 2.74
N LYS A 128 -1.82 10.94 3.91
CA LYS A 128 -0.68 11.85 4.00
C LYS A 128 0.60 11.22 3.46
N LYS A 129 0.89 9.95 3.82
CA LYS A 129 2.03 9.20 3.30
C LYS A 129 1.96 9.03 1.78
N ALA A 130 0.79 8.67 1.25
CA ALA A 130 0.58 8.51 -0.19
C ALA A 130 0.87 9.80 -0.97
N LEU A 131 0.38 10.93 -0.47
CA LEU A 131 0.63 12.25 -1.07
C LEU A 131 2.11 12.65 -0.99
N LEU A 132 2.77 12.35 0.14
CA LEU A 132 4.20 12.58 0.31
C LEU A 132 4.99 11.75 -0.71
N LEU A 133 4.69 10.45 -0.82
CA LEU A 133 5.33 9.56 -1.78
C LEU A 133 5.08 9.99 -3.22
N GLN A 134 3.88 10.47 -3.54
CA GLN A 134 3.60 11.02 -4.87
C GLN A 134 4.47 12.25 -5.16
N ASP A 135 4.56 13.20 -4.22
CA ASP A 135 5.40 14.38 -4.37
C ASP A 135 6.89 13.99 -4.47
N TRP A 136 7.31 12.93 -3.75
CA TRP A 136 8.65 12.37 -3.81
C TRP A 136 8.99 11.82 -5.19
N ILE A 137 8.18 10.92 -5.75
CA ILE A 137 8.41 10.35 -7.09
C ILE A 137 8.27 11.39 -8.21
N GLN A 138 7.57 12.49 -7.98
CA GLN A 138 7.51 13.63 -8.91
C GLN A 138 8.75 14.54 -8.84
N GLY A 139 9.73 14.21 -8.00
CA GLY A 139 10.97 14.97 -7.86
C GLY A 139 10.80 16.34 -7.22
N LYS A 140 9.78 16.52 -6.36
CA LYS A 140 9.63 17.80 -5.66
C LYS A 140 10.80 18.04 -4.72
N PRO A 141 11.28 19.29 -4.61
CA PRO A 141 12.39 19.62 -3.72
C PRO A 141 12.14 19.15 -2.29
N VAL A 142 13.13 18.52 -1.67
CA VAL A 142 13.04 17.94 -0.32
C VAL A 142 12.54 18.96 0.70
N LEU A 143 13.04 20.21 0.65
CA LEU A 143 12.58 21.28 1.54
C LEU A 143 11.07 21.59 1.40
N GLN A 144 10.47 21.41 0.22
CA GLN A 144 9.04 21.55 0.05
C GLN A 144 8.28 20.38 0.68
N ILE A 145 8.81 19.16 0.55
CA ILE A 145 8.26 17.96 1.17
C ILE A 145 8.30 18.10 2.69
N GLU A 146 9.46 18.47 3.25
CA GLU A 146 9.62 18.68 4.69
C GLU A 146 8.60 19.70 5.23
N LYS A 147 8.52 20.85 4.59
CA LYS A 147 7.61 21.93 4.98
C LYS A 147 6.15 21.54 4.86
N ARG A 148 5.78 20.85 3.80
CA ARG A 148 4.39 20.47 3.53
C ARG A 148 3.88 19.37 4.45
N TYR A 149 4.71 18.36 4.68
CA TYR A 149 4.31 17.16 5.42
C TYR A 149 4.79 17.14 6.87
N GLY A 150 5.62 18.09 7.28
CA GLY A 150 6.16 18.16 8.64
C GLY A 150 7.07 16.97 8.97
N VAL A 151 7.81 16.49 8.00
CA VAL A 151 8.76 15.38 8.15
C VAL A 151 10.14 15.81 7.71
N TYR A 152 11.19 15.22 8.27
CA TYR A 152 12.57 15.45 7.81
C TYR A 152 12.90 14.56 6.61
N ALA A 153 13.88 14.98 5.80
CA ALA A 153 14.35 14.27 4.62
C ALA A 153 14.58 12.78 4.86
N GLY A 154 15.30 12.43 5.93
CA GLY A 154 15.58 11.03 6.26
C GLY A 154 14.34 10.20 6.62
N ALA A 155 13.27 10.82 7.11
CA ALA A 155 12.00 10.13 7.34
C ALA A 155 11.24 9.92 6.01
N ALA A 156 11.27 10.91 5.13
CA ALA A 156 10.69 10.80 3.79
C ALA A 156 11.39 9.71 2.96
N GLN A 157 12.73 9.65 3.05
CA GLN A 157 13.53 8.62 2.39
C GLN A 157 13.20 7.22 2.91
N ARG A 158 13.16 7.01 4.22
CA ARG A 158 12.78 5.70 4.79
C ARG A 158 11.37 5.28 4.38
N LEU A 159 10.44 6.23 4.32
CA LEU A 159 9.09 5.97 3.84
C LEU A 159 9.09 5.50 2.38
N ALA A 160 9.91 6.13 1.52
CA ALA A 160 10.05 5.73 0.11
C ALA A 160 10.75 4.37 -0.03
N GLU A 161 11.77 4.08 0.78
CA GLU A 161 12.44 2.77 0.81
C GLU A 161 11.48 1.65 1.21
N GLU A 162 10.66 1.87 2.24
CA GLU A 162 9.65 0.90 2.69
C GLU A 162 8.57 0.68 1.62
N ALA A 163 8.06 1.74 1.02
CA ALA A 163 7.10 1.64 -0.09
C ALA A 163 7.68 0.91 -1.30
N SER A 164 8.96 1.13 -1.60
CA SER A 164 9.68 0.44 -2.66
C SER A 164 9.82 -1.06 -2.36
N TRP A 165 10.20 -1.41 -1.14
CA TRP A 165 10.29 -2.81 -0.71
C TRP A 165 8.93 -3.51 -0.81
N LEU A 166 7.86 -2.92 -0.29
CA LEU A 166 6.50 -3.47 -0.39
C LEU A 166 6.05 -3.64 -1.84
N THR A 167 6.41 -2.71 -2.72
CA THR A 167 6.14 -2.82 -4.15
C THR A 167 6.94 -3.98 -4.77
N GLY A 168 8.20 -4.15 -4.34
CA GLY A 168 9.08 -5.22 -4.79
C GLY A 168 8.61 -6.62 -4.40
N CYS A 169 8.01 -6.76 -3.21
CA CYS A 169 7.45 -8.04 -2.76
C CYS A 169 6.43 -8.61 -3.75
N LEU A 170 5.67 -7.75 -4.43
CA LEU A 170 4.67 -8.18 -5.41
C LEU A 170 5.26 -8.59 -6.75
N ALA A 171 6.38 -8.01 -7.15
CA ALA A 171 7.00 -8.31 -8.45
C ALA A 171 7.31 -9.79 -8.61
N GLU A 172 7.70 -10.46 -7.52
CA GLU A 172 8.03 -11.90 -7.53
C GLU A 172 6.80 -12.81 -7.50
N THR A 173 5.65 -12.32 -7.01
CA THR A 173 4.45 -13.16 -6.83
C THR A 173 3.45 -13.04 -7.97
N ALA A 174 3.39 -11.89 -8.61
CA ALA A 174 2.42 -11.60 -9.68
C ALA A 174 2.94 -11.99 -11.09
N GLY A 175 4.16 -12.54 -11.18
CA GLY A 175 4.85 -12.70 -12.45
C GLY A 175 5.06 -11.32 -13.07
N ALA A 176 6.23 -10.72 -12.87
CA ALA A 176 6.67 -9.37 -13.24
C ALA A 176 5.73 -8.65 -14.21
N GLN A 177 4.68 -8.03 -13.71
CA GLN A 177 3.92 -7.11 -14.53
C GLN A 177 4.81 -5.89 -14.77
N ALA A 178 4.98 -5.50 -16.01
CA ALA A 178 5.92 -4.44 -16.42
C ALA A 178 5.75 -3.14 -15.62
N TRP A 179 4.52 -2.81 -15.21
CA TRP A 179 4.22 -1.63 -14.43
C TRP A 179 4.80 -1.66 -13.00
N ILE A 180 4.90 -2.84 -12.37
CA ILE A 180 5.48 -2.97 -11.03
C ILE A 180 6.97 -2.61 -11.07
N ALA A 181 7.70 -3.11 -12.08
CA ALA A 181 9.12 -2.81 -12.27
C ALA A 181 9.36 -1.30 -12.49
N GLU A 182 8.47 -0.65 -13.26
CA GLU A 182 8.51 0.79 -13.48
C GLU A 182 8.30 1.58 -12.18
N TRP A 183 7.34 1.17 -11.36
CA TRP A 183 7.06 1.80 -10.07
C TRP A 183 8.21 1.69 -9.09
N ILE A 184 8.85 0.53 -9.00
CA ILE A 184 10.04 0.34 -8.17
C ILE A 184 11.14 1.33 -8.58
N LYS A 185 11.38 1.48 -9.89
CA LYS A 185 12.35 2.46 -10.40
C LYS A 185 12.02 3.88 -9.94
N HIS A 186 10.78 4.32 -10.08
CA HIS A 186 10.37 5.66 -9.66
C HIS A 186 10.52 5.89 -8.16
N LEU A 187 10.27 4.89 -7.33
CA LEU A 187 10.47 5.00 -5.89
C LEU A 187 11.95 5.02 -5.48
N LEU A 188 12.82 4.38 -6.26
CA LEU A 188 14.25 4.28 -5.95
C LEU A 188 15.10 5.39 -6.56
N VAL A 189 14.66 6.02 -7.67
CA VAL A 189 15.43 7.03 -8.41
C VAL A 189 15.74 8.28 -7.58
N LEU A 190 15.00 8.56 -6.53
CA LEU A 190 15.27 9.70 -5.63
C LEU A 190 16.24 9.37 -4.49
N LYS A 191 17.02 8.30 -4.64
CA LYS A 191 18.04 7.87 -3.67
C LYS A 191 19.38 8.62 -3.87
N ASP A 192 19.56 9.29 -4.99
CA ASP A 192 20.70 10.11 -5.38
C ASP A 192 20.32 11.60 -5.33
#